data_05365fd250350b5db083373f3ec47732
#
_entry.id   05365fd250350b5db083373f3ec47732
#
_cell.length_a   1.000
_cell.length_b   1.000
_cell.length_c   1.000
_cell.angle_alpha   90.00
_cell.angle_beta   90.00
_cell.angle_gamma   90.00
#
_symmetry.space_group_name_H-M   'P 1'
#
loop_
_entity.id
_entity.type
_entity.pdbx_description
1 polymer ?
#
loop_
_entity_poly.entity_id
_entity_poly.type
_entity_poly.pdbx_seq_one_letter_code
_entity_poly.pdbx_strand_id
1 'polypeptide(L)'
;MYDYQTLEQKLNAVVTAVGPRLSATDAHDIREFITAGEYGLAFDLLCHALLQGHHPVIAEAYTLIDELGRQMELDPRTWEPIKPLITR
;
A
#
# COMPACT_ATOMS: atom_id res chain seq x y z
N MET A 1 1.11 13.05 15.37
CA MET A 1 -0.23 13.03 14.77
C MET A 1 -0.09 13.16 13.24
N TYR A 2 -0.76 12.30 12.49
CA TYR A 2 -0.72 12.40 11.04
C TYR A 2 -1.98 13.06 10.49
N ASP A 3 -1.81 13.68 9.33
CA ASP A 3 -2.88 14.33 8.61
C ASP A 3 -3.56 13.28 7.73
N TYR A 4 -4.84 13.04 7.95
CA TYR A 4 -5.60 12.05 7.19
C TYR A 4 -5.62 12.36 5.69
N GLN A 5 -5.65 13.63 5.32
CA GLN A 5 -5.65 14.03 3.92
C GLN A 5 -4.32 13.64 3.25
N THR A 6 -3.20 13.89 3.92
CA THR A 6 -1.88 13.50 3.43
C THR A 6 -1.76 11.97 3.34
N LEU A 7 -2.28 11.28 4.36
CA LEU A 7 -2.27 9.83 4.40
C LEU A 7 -3.04 9.25 3.21
N GLU A 8 -4.23 9.79 2.95
CA GLU A 8 -5.06 9.37 1.84
C GLU A 8 -4.37 9.61 0.50
N GLN A 9 -3.73 10.77 0.34
CA GLN A 9 -2.99 11.10 -0.87
C GLN A 9 -1.85 10.12 -1.12
N LYS A 10 -1.11 9.77 -0.07
CA LYS A 10 0.00 8.81 -0.18
C LYS A 10 -0.49 7.41 -0.53
N LEU A 11 -1.58 6.98 0.10
CA LEU A 11 -2.19 5.69 -0.22
C LEU A 11 -2.63 5.64 -1.69
N ASN A 12 -3.30 6.68 -2.15
CA ASN A 12 -3.74 6.76 -3.54
C ASN A 12 -2.55 6.78 -4.50
N ALA A 13 -1.45 7.44 -4.13
CA ALA A 13 -0.25 7.47 -4.95
C ALA A 13 0.35 6.06 -5.09
N VAL A 14 0.40 5.30 -4.00
CA VAL A 14 0.89 3.92 -4.05
C VAL A 14 -0.01 3.05 -4.92
N VAL A 15 -1.33 3.16 -4.73
CA VAL A 15 -2.30 2.38 -5.52
C VAL A 15 -2.17 2.70 -7.00
N THR A 16 -1.96 3.99 -7.34
CA THR A 16 -1.74 4.39 -8.72
C THR A 16 -0.48 3.75 -9.30
N ALA A 17 0.59 3.72 -8.50
CA ALA A 17 1.88 3.16 -8.94
C ALA A 17 1.84 1.64 -9.12
N VAL A 18 1.18 0.92 -8.21
CA VAL A 18 1.18 -0.56 -8.22
C VAL A 18 -0.11 -1.16 -8.76
N GLY A 19 -1.17 -0.35 -8.86
CA GLY A 19 -2.51 -0.83 -9.26
C GLY A 19 -2.54 -1.62 -10.55
N PRO A 20 -1.83 -1.20 -11.62
CA PRO A 20 -1.82 -1.96 -12.88
C PRO A 20 -1.31 -3.40 -12.75
N ARG A 21 -0.58 -3.68 -11.68
CA ARG A 21 -0.05 -5.03 -11.42
C ARG A 21 -0.97 -5.86 -10.54
N LEU A 22 -1.98 -5.23 -9.94
CA LEU A 22 -2.96 -5.91 -9.10
C LEU A 22 -4.15 -6.34 -9.93
N SER A 23 -4.93 -7.29 -9.42
CA SER A 23 -6.21 -7.62 -10.05
C SER A 23 -7.15 -6.41 -9.96
N ALA A 24 -8.08 -6.30 -10.90
CA ALA A 24 -9.06 -5.23 -10.88
C ALA A 24 -9.87 -5.25 -9.58
N THR A 25 -10.19 -6.44 -9.07
CA THR A 25 -10.94 -6.61 -7.84
C THR A 25 -10.15 -6.07 -6.65
N ASP A 26 -8.87 -6.43 -6.53
CA ASP A 26 -8.03 -5.96 -5.43
C ASP A 26 -7.86 -4.44 -5.46
N ALA A 27 -7.56 -3.90 -6.64
CA ALA A 27 -7.41 -2.45 -6.79
C ALA A 27 -8.70 -1.72 -6.42
N HIS A 28 -9.85 -2.24 -6.85
CA HIS A 28 -11.16 -1.66 -6.53
C HIS A 28 -11.41 -1.69 -5.02
N ASP A 29 -11.18 -2.83 -4.38
CA ASP A 29 -11.45 -2.98 -2.96
C ASP A 29 -10.55 -2.07 -2.12
N ILE A 30 -9.28 -1.95 -2.50
CA ILE A 30 -8.36 -1.04 -1.82
C ILE A 30 -8.88 0.40 -1.90
N ARG A 31 -9.30 0.84 -3.09
CA ARG A 31 -9.82 2.20 -3.27
C ARG A 31 -11.11 2.43 -2.49
N GLU A 32 -11.97 1.41 -2.40
CA GLU A 32 -13.19 1.46 -1.59
C GLU A 32 -12.86 1.70 -0.13
N PHE A 33 -11.88 0.96 0.41
CA PHE A 33 -11.44 1.16 1.79
C PHE A 33 -10.88 2.56 2.01
N ILE A 34 -10.10 3.07 1.07
CA ILE A 34 -9.55 4.44 1.17
C ILE A 34 -10.68 5.45 1.22
N THR A 35 -11.66 5.32 0.32
CA THR A 35 -12.82 6.23 0.25
C THR A 35 -13.61 6.19 1.55
N ALA A 36 -13.73 5.02 2.16
CA ALA A 36 -14.45 4.85 3.43
C ALA A 36 -13.64 5.31 4.65
N GLY A 37 -12.40 5.75 4.46
CA GLY A 37 -11.54 6.15 5.57
C GLY A 37 -10.93 4.98 6.33
N GLU A 38 -11.04 3.77 5.80
CA GLU A 38 -10.49 2.55 6.41
C GLU A 38 -9.06 2.33 5.92
N TYR A 39 -8.16 3.24 6.30
CA TYR A 39 -6.80 3.27 5.77
C TYR A 39 -5.95 2.07 6.17
N GLY A 40 -6.13 1.58 7.40
CA GLY A 40 -5.42 0.39 7.85
C GLY A 40 -5.81 -0.84 7.06
N LEU A 41 -7.10 -1.01 6.78
CA LEU A 41 -7.58 -2.12 5.97
C LEU A 41 -7.12 -2.01 4.52
N ALA A 42 -7.12 -0.79 3.97
CA ALA A 42 -6.62 -0.55 2.63
C ALA A 42 -5.15 -0.95 2.53
N PHE A 43 -4.36 -0.55 3.51
CA PHE A 43 -2.93 -0.84 3.56
C PHE A 43 -2.67 -2.34 3.67
N ASP A 44 -3.40 -3.01 4.57
CA ASP A 44 -3.26 -4.47 4.76
C ASP A 44 -3.57 -5.22 3.48
N LEU A 45 -4.67 -4.87 2.81
CA LEU A 45 -5.05 -5.52 1.56
C LEU A 45 -4.02 -5.26 0.47
N LEU A 46 -3.51 -4.03 0.39
CA LEU A 46 -2.48 -3.67 -0.58
C LEU A 46 -1.24 -4.53 -0.41
N CYS A 47 -0.72 -4.63 0.82
CA CYS A 47 0.47 -5.40 1.11
C CYS A 47 0.24 -6.89 0.84
N HIS A 48 -0.92 -7.40 1.25
CA HIS A 48 -1.28 -8.80 1.04
C HIS A 48 -1.33 -9.12 -0.47
N ALA A 49 -1.95 -8.25 -1.25
CA ALA A 49 -2.07 -8.47 -2.70
C ALA A 49 -0.71 -8.47 -3.38
N LEU A 50 0.19 -7.56 -3.00
CA LEU A 50 1.53 -7.51 -3.56
C LEU A 50 2.32 -8.77 -3.24
N LEU A 51 2.23 -9.25 -2.00
CA LEU A 51 2.94 -10.45 -1.58
C LEU A 51 2.40 -11.70 -2.24
N GLN A 52 1.07 -11.84 -2.28
CA GLN A 52 0.41 -13.00 -2.88
C GLN A 52 0.80 -13.18 -4.35
N GLY A 53 0.84 -12.08 -5.08
CA GLY A 53 1.15 -12.13 -6.50
C GLY A 53 2.64 -12.01 -6.83
N HIS A 54 3.49 -11.84 -5.81
CA HIS A 54 4.91 -11.57 -6.01
C HIS A 54 5.13 -10.44 -7.02
N HIS A 55 4.31 -9.39 -6.91
CA HIS A 55 4.34 -8.29 -7.86
C HIS A 55 5.56 -7.41 -7.64
N PRO A 56 6.30 -7.07 -8.72
CA PRO A 56 7.44 -6.15 -8.59
C PRO A 56 6.97 -4.78 -8.12
N VAL A 57 7.79 -4.17 -7.27
CA VAL A 57 7.50 -2.86 -6.68
C VAL A 57 8.68 -1.95 -6.96
N ILE A 58 8.42 -0.74 -7.48
CA ILE A 58 9.49 0.24 -7.66
C ILE A 58 9.91 0.79 -6.30
N ALA A 59 11.18 1.22 -6.21
CA ALA A 59 11.74 1.66 -4.93
C ALA A 59 10.94 2.82 -4.32
N GLU A 60 10.46 3.75 -5.13
CA GLU A 60 9.69 4.89 -4.66
C GLU A 60 8.37 4.46 -4.03
N ALA A 61 7.73 3.45 -4.62
CA ALA A 61 6.49 2.91 -4.07
C ALA A 61 6.75 2.23 -2.72
N TYR A 62 7.83 1.47 -2.62
CA TYR A 62 8.19 0.84 -1.34
C TYR A 62 8.48 1.89 -0.26
N THR A 63 9.16 2.98 -0.62
CA THR A 63 9.43 4.07 0.32
C THR A 63 8.13 4.63 0.88
N LEU A 64 7.13 4.85 0.02
CA LEU A 64 5.82 5.32 0.46
C LEU A 64 5.11 4.29 1.36
N ILE A 65 5.20 3.02 1.00
CA ILE A 65 4.61 1.94 1.81
C ILE A 65 5.25 1.92 3.20
N ASP A 66 6.58 2.02 3.27
CA ASP A 66 7.30 2.04 4.54
C ASP A 66 6.89 3.24 5.38
N GLU A 67 6.84 4.43 4.78
CA GLU A 67 6.39 5.64 5.47
C GLU A 67 4.96 5.49 6.01
N LEU A 68 4.06 4.99 5.19
CA LEU A 68 2.66 4.81 5.58
C LEU A 68 2.51 3.84 6.75
N GLY A 69 3.21 2.71 6.68
CA GLY A 69 3.18 1.72 7.76
C GLY A 69 3.65 2.31 9.08
N ARG A 70 4.73 3.10 9.04
CA ARG A 70 5.26 3.75 10.23
C ARG A 70 4.34 4.84 10.75
N GLN A 71 3.77 5.64 9.85
CA GLN A 71 2.84 6.71 10.24
C GLN A 71 1.58 6.16 10.89
N MET A 72 1.09 5.03 10.41
CA MET A 72 -0.09 4.38 10.98
C MET A 72 0.25 3.49 12.17
N GLU A 73 1.52 3.42 12.55
CA GLU A 73 2.01 2.64 13.69
C GLU A 73 1.62 1.16 13.57
N LEU A 74 1.70 0.64 12.34
CA LEU A 74 1.40 -0.76 12.09
C LEU A 74 2.65 -1.62 12.30
N ASP A 75 2.43 -2.93 12.41
CA ASP A 75 3.53 -3.89 12.59
C ASP A 75 4.35 -3.92 11.30
N PRO A 76 5.67 -3.69 11.37
CA PRO A 76 6.53 -3.74 10.18
C PRO A 76 6.47 -5.05 9.42
N ARG A 77 6.10 -6.16 10.06
CA ARG A 77 5.93 -7.44 9.38
C ARG A 77 4.84 -7.41 8.33
N THR A 78 3.98 -6.39 8.36
CA THR A 78 2.93 -6.20 7.36
C THR A 78 3.52 -5.84 6.00
N TRP A 79 4.57 -5.02 5.95
CA TRP A 79 5.12 -4.54 4.67
C TRP A 79 6.57 -4.90 4.41
N GLU A 80 7.37 -5.17 5.44
CA GLU A 80 8.79 -5.51 5.24
C GLU A 80 9.00 -6.71 4.30
N PRO A 81 8.14 -7.74 4.32
CA PRO A 81 8.27 -8.85 3.38
C PRO A 81 8.18 -8.46 1.91
N ILE A 82 7.69 -7.24 1.61
CA ILE A 82 7.61 -6.73 0.24
C ILE A 82 8.99 -6.29 -0.27
N LYS A 83 9.92 -6.00 0.63
CA LYS A 83 11.23 -5.47 0.27
C LYS A 83 11.95 -6.30 -0.80
N PRO A 84 11.97 -7.65 -0.75
CA PRO A 84 12.59 -8.43 -1.81
C PRO A 84 11.95 -8.27 -3.18
N LEU A 85 10.76 -7.70 -3.27
CA LEU A 85 10.07 -7.48 -4.53
C LEU A 85 10.45 -6.17 -5.20
N ILE A 86 11.28 -5.34 -4.54
CA ILE A 86 11.72 -4.08 -5.12
C ILE A 86 12.54 -4.34 -6.37
N THR A 87 12.13 -3.72 -7.48
CA THR A 87 12.88 -3.80 -8.73
C THR A 87 13.87 -2.66 -8.82
N ARG A 88 14.97 -2.91 -9.51
CA ARG A 88 16.01 -1.92 -9.72
C ARG A 88 16.04 -1.49 -11.18
#